data_03ec8b06d8de8b7dc3a939ec4a86ab5b
#
_entry.id   03ec8b06d8de8b7dc3a939ec4a86ab5b
#
_cell.length_a   1.000
_cell.length_b   1.000
_cell.length_c   1.000
_cell.angle_alpha   90.00
_cell.angle_beta   90.00
_cell.angle_gamma   90.00
#
_symmetry.space_group_name_H-M   'P 1'
#
loop_
_entity.id
_entity.type
_entity.pdbx_description
1 polymer ?
#
loop_
_entity_poly.entity_id
_entity_poly.type
_entity_poly.pdbx_seq_one_letter_code
_entity_poly.pdbx_strand_id
1 'polypeptide(L)'
;MSVNVKPFFEEITIPHLNKIVNGDCYELCKELPADCIDCVITSPPYFQQRDYGSKVGEEETIDEYIHSLTKVVKELVRVVKPTGSILYNIGDKYLPNDGLQLIPYKFAEHIKNELNLYLVNVIQWHKTNPTPHQCKTRLVNSTEPFFHFALNKGYYYDKDAFEKMEVDLSSNRSDTKGLKYIDLLDESDLSVSEKRYAEQEINKVINEYRKGELYDFRIKIRGVHAPAYGGQQGGRTNQLKNQGFTIIRMHGQKMKTDVISHAVGNHKNTNHSAMYPSSLIERIVPLVCPENGVVLDPYMGSGSTAIASQDLNRNFIGFELNSEYCKLADHRIKKNQS
;
A
#
# COMPACT_ATOMS: atom_id res chain seq x y z
N MET A 1 -6.39 -53.20 16.06
CA MET A 1 -5.10 -52.47 16.12
C MET A 1 -5.28 -51.14 15.39
N SER A 2 -5.47 -50.07 16.12
CA SER A 2 -5.60 -48.71 15.56
C SER A 2 -4.20 -48.19 15.32
N VAL A 3 -3.84 -48.01 14.05
CA VAL A 3 -2.58 -47.36 13.65
C VAL A 3 -2.74 -45.87 13.88
N ASN A 4 -2.09 -45.36 14.91
CA ASN A 4 -2.02 -43.93 15.24
C ASN A 4 -0.99 -43.30 14.31
N VAL A 5 -1.43 -42.80 13.15
CA VAL A 5 -0.59 -42.02 12.24
C VAL A 5 -0.54 -40.61 12.82
N LYS A 6 0.49 -40.26 13.58
CA LYS A 6 0.84 -38.89 13.87
C LYS A 6 1.19 -38.20 12.56
N PRO A 7 0.59 -37.05 12.21
CA PRO A 7 1.05 -36.27 11.07
C PRO A 7 2.45 -35.74 11.41
N PHE A 8 3.45 -36.22 10.68
CA PHE A 8 4.81 -35.71 10.72
C PHE A 8 4.84 -34.39 9.92
N PHE A 9 4.30 -33.34 10.47
CA PHE A 9 4.66 -31.98 10.04
C PHE A 9 5.88 -31.62 10.88
N GLU A 10 7.08 -31.73 10.31
CA GLU A 10 8.25 -31.06 10.87
C GLU A 10 7.93 -29.56 10.89
N GLU A 11 7.86 -28.99 12.08
CA GLU A 11 7.74 -27.54 12.26
C GLU A 11 8.99 -26.91 11.65
N ILE A 12 8.84 -26.20 10.53
CA ILE A 12 9.94 -25.49 9.86
C ILE A 12 10.46 -24.45 10.84
N THR A 13 11.65 -24.69 11.40
CA THR A 13 12.33 -23.70 12.22
C THR A 13 12.83 -22.59 11.30
N ILE A 14 12.28 -21.37 11.46
CA ILE A 14 12.70 -20.21 10.69
C ILE A 14 13.86 -19.54 11.42
N PRO A 15 15.09 -19.50 10.86
CA PRO A 15 16.21 -18.80 11.45
C PRO A 15 15.92 -17.31 11.60
N HIS A 16 16.56 -16.69 12.57
CA HIS A 16 16.52 -15.23 12.78
C HIS A 16 15.13 -14.63 13.09
N LEU A 17 14.15 -15.45 13.43
CA LEU A 17 12.81 -14.97 13.76
C LEU A 17 12.85 -13.94 14.91
N ASN A 18 12.21 -12.79 14.71
CA ASN A 18 12.16 -11.64 15.62
C ASN A 18 13.54 -11.06 15.96
N LYS A 19 14.47 -11.09 14.99
CA LYS A 19 15.81 -10.55 15.13
C LYS A 19 16.18 -9.63 13.98
N ILE A 20 17.09 -8.68 14.27
CA ILE A 20 17.85 -7.95 13.27
C ILE A 20 19.25 -8.54 13.20
N VAL A 21 19.66 -8.96 12.02
CA VAL A 21 20.95 -9.62 11.79
C VAL A 21 21.85 -8.69 10.98
N ASN A 22 23.05 -8.47 11.50
CA ASN A 22 24.05 -7.68 10.79
C ASN A 22 24.74 -8.50 9.72
N GLY A 23 24.61 -8.10 8.44
CA GLY A 23 25.25 -8.78 7.33
C GLY A 23 24.64 -8.41 5.98
N ASP A 24 25.22 -8.99 4.93
CA ASP A 24 24.74 -8.84 3.57
C ASP A 24 23.40 -9.57 3.38
N CYS A 25 22.37 -8.85 2.91
CA CYS A 25 21.04 -9.41 2.78
C CYS A 25 20.94 -10.56 1.78
N TYR A 26 21.73 -10.54 0.71
CA TYR A 26 21.72 -11.63 -0.28
C TYR A 26 22.26 -12.93 0.33
N GLU A 27 23.34 -12.86 1.11
CA GLU A 27 23.90 -14.03 1.80
C GLU A 27 22.97 -14.52 2.91
N LEU A 28 22.42 -13.62 3.73
CA LEU A 28 21.52 -13.97 4.82
C LEU A 28 20.17 -14.54 4.32
N CYS A 29 19.66 -14.09 3.18
CA CYS A 29 18.47 -14.70 2.58
C CYS A 29 18.68 -16.18 2.24
N LYS A 30 19.90 -16.61 1.87
CA LYS A 30 20.20 -18.03 1.56
C LYS A 30 20.08 -18.96 2.77
N GLU A 31 20.23 -18.40 3.98
CA GLU A 31 20.06 -19.16 5.23
C GLU A 31 18.59 -19.48 5.53
N LEU A 32 17.67 -18.72 4.94
CA LEU A 32 16.24 -18.92 5.15
C LEU A 32 15.72 -20.11 4.32
N PRO A 33 14.83 -20.94 4.88
CA PRO A 33 14.10 -21.97 4.12
C PRO A 33 13.28 -21.34 2.98
N ALA A 34 12.96 -22.12 1.96
CA ALA A 34 11.96 -21.75 0.97
C ALA A 34 10.57 -21.65 1.61
N ASP A 35 9.70 -20.84 1.05
CA ASP A 35 8.27 -20.75 1.41
C ASP A 35 8.00 -20.47 2.90
N CYS A 36 8.85 -19.71 3.57
CA CYS A 36 8.72 -19.44 5.01
C CYS A 36 8.25 -18.02 5.35
N ILE A 37 8.30 -17.07 4.41
CA ILE A 37 7.98 -15.65 4.60
C ILE A 37 6.60 -15.33 4.04
N ASP A 38 5.75 -14.67 4.84
CA ASP A 38 4.42 -14.24 4.42
C ASP A 38 4.46 -12.94 3.60
N CYS A 39 5.34 -12.02 3.99
CA CYS A 39 5.44 -10.73 3.33
C CYS A 39 6.86 -10.17 3.39
N VAL A 40 7.30 -9.57 2.29
CA VAL A 40 8.47 -8.70 2.26
C VAL A 40 8.01 -7.25 2.13
N ILE A 41 8.47 -6.36 3.01
CA ILE A 41 8.27 -4.91 2.88
C ILE A 41 9.62 -4.25 3.08
N THR A 42 10.10 -3.52 2.08
CA THR A 42 11.46 -3.00 2.11
C THR A 42 11.66 -1.75 1.26
N SER A 43 12.71 -1.02 1.60
CA SER A 43 13.26 0.10 0.82
C SER A 43 14.78 -0.05 0.72
N PRO A 44 15.31 -0.46 -0.45
CA PRO A 44 16.74 -0.64 -0.63
C PRO A 44 17.48 0.70 -0.59
N PRO A 45 18.81 0.72 -0.49
CA PRO A 45 19.60 1.91 -0.76
C PRO A 45 19.26 2.48 -2.14
N TYR A 46 18.96 3.79 -2.23
CA TYR A 46 18.56 4.42 -3.49
C TYR A 46 19.79 4.76 -4.33
N PHE A 47 19.65 4.62 -5.65
CA PHE A 47 20.73 4.84 -6.61
C PHE A 47 21.41 6.19 -6.43
N GLN A 48 22.68 6.19 -6.03
CA GLN A 48 23.56 7.34 -5.86
C GLN A 48 22.93 8.53 -5.11
N GLN A 49 22.04 8.28 -4.14
CA GLN A 49 21.44 9.35 -3.33
C GLN A 49 22.21 9.62 -2.06
N ARG A 50 22.87 8.61 -1.50
CA ARG A 50 23.66 8.69 -0.26
C ARG A 50 24.70 7.58 -0.24
N ASP A 51 25.76 7.81 0.53
CA ASP A 51 26.66 6.76 0.97
C ASP A 51 25.95 5.94 2.09
N TYR A 52 25.63 4.70 1.77
CA TYR A 52 25.04 3.74 2.72
C TYR A 52 26.10 2.77 3.27
N GLY A 53 27.37 2.92 2.88
CA GLY A 53 28.44 1.95 3.17
C GLY A 53 28.19 0.57 2.52
N SER A 54 27.39 0.54 1.45
CA SER A 54 26.97 -0.65 0.72
C SER A 54 27.34 -0.48 -0.76
N LYS A 55 27.64 -1.57 -1.45
CA LYS A 55 27.81 -1.53 -2.92
C LYS A 55 26.49 -1.29 -3.64
N VAL A 56 25.37 -1.70 -3.04
CA VAL A 56 24.02 -1.45 -3.57
C VAL A 56 23.69 0.03 -3.39
N GLY A 57 23.33 0.69 -4.47
CA GLY A 57 23.07 2.12 -4.53
C GLY A 57 24.27 2.97 -4.96
N GLU A 58 25.48 2.38 -5.11
CA GLU A 58 26.71 3.05 -5.56
C GLU A 58 27.16 2.63 -6.97
N GLU A 59 26.34 1.86 -7.66
CA GLU A 59 26.63 1.40 -9.04
C GLU A 59 26.84 2.59 -9.99
N GLU A 60 27.59 2.38 -11.06
CA GLU A 60 27.87 3.41 -12.06
C GLU A 60 26.65 3.71 -12.92
N THR A 61 25.85 2.69 -13.23
CA THR A 61 24.67 2.79 -14.10
C THR A 61 23.39 2.31 -13.41
N ILE A 62 22.25 2.82 -13.90
CA ILE A 62 20.93 2.41 -13.42
C ILE A 62 20.68 0.92 -13.70
N ASP A 63 21.17 0.41 -14.82
CA ASP A 63 21.01 -0.99 -15.20
C ASP A 63 21.78 -1.92 -14.26
N GLU A 64 23.00 -1.56 -13.87
CA GLU A 64 23.75 -2.30 -12.86
C GLU A 64 23.05 -2.29 -11.50
N TYR A 65 22.51 -1.14 -11.10
CA TYR A 65 21.73 -1.02 -9.88
C TYR A 65 20.49 -1.94 -9.89
N ILE A 66 19.70 -1.92 -10.97
CA ILE A 66 18.54 -2.80 -11.14
C ILE A 66 18.99 -4.27 -11.09
N HIS A 67 20.11 -4.60 -11.73
CA HIS A 67 20.65 -5.96 -11.71
C HIS A 67 21.08 -6.41 -10.31
N SER A 68 21.71 -5.52 -9.53
CA SER A 68 22.08 -5.79 -8.13
C SER A 68 20.83 -6.07 -7.27
N LEU A 69 19.78 -5.25 -7.41
CA LEU A 69 18.52 -5.49 -6.72
C LEU A 69 17.85 -6.80 -7.17
N THR A 70 17.92 -7.14 -8.46
CA THR A 70 17.32 -8.35 -9.02
C THR A 70 17.89 -9.61 -8.38
N LYS A 71 19.19 -9.65 -8.06
CA LYS A 71 19.80 -10.78 -7.35
C LYS A 71 19.15 -11.03 -6.00
N VAL A 72 18.92 -9.96 -5.24
CA VAL A 72 18.24 -10.06 -3.94
C VAL A 72 16.79 -10.49 -4.12
N VAL A 73 16.05 -9.89 -5.08
CA VAL A 73 14.63 -10.25 -5.32
C VAL A 73 14.49 -11.72 -5.74
N LYS A 74 15.43 -12.31 -6.46
CA LYS A 74 15.43 -13.76 -6.77
C LYS A 74 15.41 -14.62 -5.51
N GLU A 75 16.22 -14.28 -4.50
CA GLU A 75 16.20 -14.97 -3.21
C GLU A 75 14.90 -14.68 -2.44
N LEU A 76 14.39 -13.46 -2.49
CA LEU A 76 13.10 -13.14 -1.87
C LEU A 76 11.95 -13.96 -2.46
N VAL A 77 11.93 -14.17 -3.78
CA VAL A 77 10.95 -15.05 -4.45
C VAL A 77 11.04 -16.49 -3.95
N ARG A 78 12.24 -17.00 -3.65
CA ARG A 78 12.45 -18.34 -3.12
C ARG A 78 11.91 -18.50 -1.69
N VAL A 79 12.12 -17.50 -0.84
CA VAL A 79 11.75 -17.58 0.59
C VAL A 79 10.29 -17.18 0.87
N VAL A 80 9.68 -16.41 -0.03
CA VAL A 80 8.28 -15.99 0.10
C VAL A 80 7.35 -17.16 -0.23
N LYS A 81 6.34 -17.36 0.61
CA LYS A 81 5.30 -18.37 0.41
C LYS A 81 4.55 -18.14 -0.91
N PRO A 82 3.99 -19.19 -1.53
CA PRO A 82 3.16 -19.03 -2.72
C PRO A 82 2.01 -18.06 -2.56
N THR A 83 1.51 -17.87 -1.34
CA THR A 83 0.47 -16.89 -0.98
C THR A 83 1.02 -15.55 -0.52
N GLY A 84 2.34 -15.39 -0.48
CA GLY A 84 2.98 -14.20 0.05
C GLY A 84 3.09 -13.05 -0.95
N SER A 85 3.55 -11.92 -0.44
CA SER A 85 3.68 -10.67 -1.19
C SER A 85 5.07 -10.04 -1.00
N ILE A 86 5.53 -9.31 -2.02
CA ILE A 86 6.76 -8.51 -1.98
C ILE A 86 6.42 -7.06 -2.29
N LEU A 87 6.68 -6.17 -1.33
CA LEU A 87 6.47 -4.73 -1.48
C LEU A 87 7.82 -4.01 -1.48
N TYR A 88 8.10 -3.33 -2.57
CA TYR A 88 9.35 -2.59 -2.77
C TYR A 88 9.08 -1.10 -2.89
N ASN A 89 9.65 -0.30 -1.98
CA ASN A 89 9.64 1.16 -2.06
C ASN A 89 10.98 1.64 -2.64
N ILE A 90 10.93 2.34 -3.74
CA ILE A 90 12.13 2.88 -4.41
C ILE A 90 11.88 4.34 -4.77
N GLY A 91 12.83 5.21 -4.39
CA GLY A 91 12.84 6.60 -4.81
C GLY A 91 13.45 6.79 -6.19
N ASP A 92 13.03 7.85 -6.87
CA ASP A 92 13.58 8.24 -8.17
C ASP A 92 14.66 9.33 -8.02
N LYS A 93 15.52 9.46 -9.03
CA LYS A 93 16.60 10.45 -9.08
C LYS A 93 16.36 11.45 -10.20
N TYR A 94 16.61 12.71 -9.91
CA TYR A 94 16.63 13.78 -10.90
C TYR A 94 18.07 14.17 -11.23
N LEU A 95 18.45 14.07 -12.49
CA LEU A 95 19.74 14.53 -12.99
C LEU A 95 19.58 15.89 -13.68
N PRO A 96 20.43 16.89 -13.37
CA PRO A 96 20.26 18.27 -13.91
C PRO A 96 20.19 18.34 -15.44
N ASN A 97 20.94 17.49 -16.15
CA ASN A 97 21.05 17.50 -17.60
C ASN A 97 20.16 16.46 -18.29
N ASP A 98 19.48 15.57 -17.54
CA ASP A 98 18.77 14.42 -18.11
C ASP A 98 17.35 14.25 -17.50
N GLY A 99 17.01 14.99 -16.47
CA GLY A 99 15.71 14.99 -15.84
C GLY A 99 15.47 13.80 -14.91
N LEU A 100 14.20 13.42 -14.77
CA LEU A 100 13.75 12.32 -13.90
C LEU A 100 14.08 10.99 -14.57
N GLN A 101 14.72 10.10 -13.82
CA GLN A 101 15.32 8.88 -14.39
C GLN A 101 14.35 7.70 -14.52
N LEU A 102 13.18 7.77 -13.88
CA LEU A 102 12.15 6.73 -13.84
C LEU A 102 12.65 5.39 -13.27
N ILE A 103 13.64 5.44 -12.37
CA ILE A 103 14.28 4.27 -11.76
C ILE A 103 13.24 3.31 -11.15
N PRO A 104 12.25 3.77 -10.36
CA PRO A 104 11.26 2.89 -9.76
C PRO A 104 10.48 2.07 -10.79
N TYR A 105 10.10 2.70 -11.89
CA TYR A 105 9.30 2.04 -12.94
C TYR A 105 10.12 1.10 -13.81
N LYS A 106 11.38 1.46 -14.12
CA LYS A 106 12.34 0.57 -14.80
C LYS A 106 12.59 -0.68 -13.97
N PHE A 107 12.80 -0.53 -12.65
CA PHE A 107 12.94 -1.65 -11.73
C PHE A 107 11.68 -2.53 -11.74
N ALA A 108 10.51 -1.94 -11.57
CA ALA A 108 9.25 -2.70 -11.51
C ALA A 108 8.96 -3.47 -12.78
N GLU A 109 9.20 -2.87 -13.94
CA GLU A 109 9.06 -3.52 -15.25
C GLU A 109 10.04 -4.68 -15.39
N HIS A 110 11.31 -4.45 -15.06
CA HIS A 110 12.36 -5.47 -15.15
C HIS A 110 12.05 -6.67 -14.26
N ILE A 111 11.74 -6.45 -12.96
CA ILE A 111 11.42 -7.52 -12.00
C ILE A 111 10.19 -8.30 -12.43
N LYS A 112 9.13 -7.60 -12.84
CA LYS A 112 7.90 -8.24 -13.31
C LYS A 112 8.16 -9.18 -14.47
N ASN A 113 8.98 -8.77 -15.43
CA ASN A 113 9.23 -9.54 -16.65
C ASN A 113 10.28 -10.64 -16.43
N GLU A 114 11.40 -10.32 -15.76
CA GLU A 114 12.51 -11.27 -15.51
C GLU A 114 12.09 -12.43 -14.59
N LEU A 115 11.28 -12.14 -13.56
CA LEU A 115 10.87 -13.12 -12.54
C LEU A 115 9.42 -13.60 -12.72
N ASN A 116 8.75 -13.16 -13.78
CA ASN A 116 7.34 -13.49 -14.07
C ASN A 116 6.40 -13.24 -12.88
N LEU A 117 6.62 -12.12 -12.16
CA LEU A 117 5.81 -11.77 -11.00
C LEU A 117 4.51 -11.07 -11.40
N TYR A 118 3.47 -11.28 -10.60
CA TYR A 118 2.20 -10.60 -10.74
C TYR A 118 2.26 -9.25 -10.03
N LEU A 119 2.30 -8.14 -10.78
CA LEU A 119 2.21 -6.79 -10.22
C LEU A 119 0.75 -6.50 -9.85
N VAL A 120 0.47 -6.47 -8.56
CA VAL A 120 -0.88 -6.29 -7.99
C VAL A 120 -1.28 -4.82 -8.01
N ASN A 121 -0.43 -3.97 -7.43
CA ASN A 121 -0.67 -2.52 -7.29
C ASN A 121 0.63 -1.73 -7.35
N VAL A 122 0.48 -0.45 -7.66
CA VAL A 122 1.47 0.59 -7.38
C VAL A 122 0.86 1.51 -6.33
N ILE A 123 1.20 1.27 -5.06
CA ILE A 123 0.70 2.07 -3.93
C ILE A 123 1.54 3.34 -3.84
N GLN A 124 0.90 4.51 -3.94
CA GLN A 124 1.58 5.79 -3.86
C GLN A 124 1.59 6.30 -2.42
N TRP A 125 2.76 6.37 -1.81
CA TRP A 125 2.92 7.13 -0.58
C TRP A 125 2.97 8.61 -0.91
N HIS A 126 1.91 9.34 -0.58
CA HIS A 126 1.87 10.80 -0.65
C HIS A 126 2.42 11.39 0.65
N LYS A 127 3.57 12.05 0.55
CA LYS A 127 4.26 12.73 1.65
C LYS A 127 3.55 14.06 1.94
N THR A 128 2.86 14.18 3.07
CA THR A 128 2.12 15.40 3.42
C THR A 128 3.03 16.57 3.83
N ASN A 129 4.30 16.28 4.18
CA ASN A 129 5.36 17.22 4.51
C ASN A 129 6.65 16.87 3.74
N PRO A 130 6.67 16.98 2.39
CA PRO A 130 7.86 16.66 1.62
C PRO A 130 8.99 17.61 2.02
N THR A 131 10.24 17.15 1.85
CA THR A 131 11.42 17.99 2.12
C THR A 131 11.32 19.28 1.31
N PRO A 132 11.40 20.47 1.95
CA PRO A 132 11.28 21.72 1.25
C PRO A 132 12.49 21.90 0.33
N HIS A 133 12.29 21.65 -0.93
CA HIS A 133 13.28 21.89 -1.98
C HIS A 133 12.71 22.90 -2.97
N GLN A 134 13.23 24.13 -2.93
CA GLN A 134 12.78 25.17 -3.85
C GLN A 134 13.29 24.89 -5.27
N CYS A 135 12.49 24.18 -6.05
CA CYS A 135 12.73 24.02 -7.49
C CYS A 135 12.01 25.14 -8.23
N LYS A 136 12.75 25.96 -9.00
CA LYS A 136 12.15 27.03 -9.83
C LYS A 136 11.52 26.49 -11.12
N THR A 137 11.90 25.29 -11.56
CA THR A 137 11.61 24.78 -12.91
C THR A 137 10.77 23.50 -12.91
N ARG A 138 10.42 22.95 -11.75
CA ARG A 138 9.58 21.74 -11.63
C ARG A 138 8.86 21.70 -10.30
N LEU A 139 7.85 20.86 -10.20
CA LEU A 139 7.17 20.55 -8.93
C LEU A 139 8.07 19.73 -8.01
N VAL A 140 7.87 19.86 -6.71
CA VAL A 140 8.54 19.04 -5.70
C VAL A 140 7.94 17.64 -5.71
N ASN A 141 8.80 16.60 -5.71
CA ASN A 141 8.34 15.23 -5.60
C ASN A 141 7.75 14.99 -4.20
N SER A 142 6.46 14.78 -4.14
CA SER A 142 5.73 14.49 -2.90
C SER A 142 5.22 13.06 -2.82
N THR A 143 5.55 12.20 -3.78
CA THR A 143 5.12 10.80 -3.81
C THR A 143 6.28 9.85 -4.00
N GLU A 144 6.17 8.67 -3.38
CA GLU A 144 7.04 7.52 -3.66
C GLU A 144 6.18 6.26 -3.85
N PRO A 145 6.49 5.42 -4.85
CA PRO A 145 5.74 4.19 -5.09
C PRO A 145 6.22 3.05 -4.19
N PHE A 146 5.25 2.26 -3.70
CA PHE A 146 5.44 0.88 -3.26
C PHE A 146 4.90 -0.04 -4.36
N PHE A 147 5.75 -0.83 -4.97
CA PHE A 147 5.33 -1.85 -5.93
C PHE A 147 4.96 -3.11 -5.17
N HIS A 148 3.70 -3.50 -5.26
CA HIS A 148 3.19 -4.74 -4.68
C HIS A 148 3.24 -5.85 -5.71
N PHE A 149 4.16 -6.78 -5.54
CA PHE A 149 4.28 -8.00 -6.33
C PHE A 149 3.75 -9.20 -5.55
N ALA A 150 3.20 -10.16 -6.26
CA ALA A 150 2.85 -11.47 -5.78
C ALA A 150 3.40 -12.56 -6.72
N LEU A 151 3.62 -13.77 -6.19
CA LEU A 151 4.13 -14.90 -6.98
C LEU A 151 3.06 -15.43 -7.94
N ASN A 152 1.79 -15.34 -7.52
CA ASN A 152 0.64 -15.80 -8.30
C ASN A 152 -0.63 -15.05 -7.88
N LYS A 153 -1.77 -15.34 -8.52
CA LYS A 153 -3.06 -14.71 -8.22
C LYS A 153 -3.72 -15.17 -6.91
N GLY A 154 -3.18 -16.21 -6.25
CA GLY A 154 -3.67 -16.74 -4.98
C GLY A 154 -3.03 -16.10 -3.74
N TYR A 155 -2.47 -14.90 -3.87
CA TYR A 155 -1.84 -14.18 -2.77
C TYR A 155 -2.84 -13.82 -1.66
N TYR A 156 -2.33 -13.76 -0.42
CA TYR A 156 -3.09 -13.28 0.73
C TYR A 156 -3.36 -11.77 0.61
N TYR A 157 -4.62 -11.38 0.80
CA TYR A 157 -5.01 -9.98 0.81
C TYR A 157 -6.24 -9.77 1.71
N ASP A 158 -6.05 -9.06 2.83
CA ASP A 158 -7.13 -8.73 3.77
C ASP A 158 -7.52 -7.24 3.63
N LYS A 159 -8.53 -7.00 2.80
CA LYS A 159 -9.08 -5.65 2.62
C LYS A 159 -9.74 -5.11 3.90
N ASP A 160 -10.28 -5.98 4.75
CA ASP A 160 -11.06 -5.57 5.92
C ASP A 160 -10.14 -5.18 7.09
N ALA A 161 -8.93 -5.74 7.14
CA ALA A 161 -7.90 -5.30 8.09
C ALA A 161 -7.48 -3.83 7.87
N PHE A 162 -7.42 -3.38 6.62
CA PHE A 162 -7.16 -1.97 6.30
C PHE A 162 -8.30 -1.04 6.76
N GLU A 163 -9.51 -1.54 6.85
CA GLU A 163 -10.70 -0.78 7.26
C GLU A 163 -10.72 -0.47 8.75
N LYS A 164 -10.24 -1.36 9.58
CA LYS A 164 -10.20 -1.19 11.02
C LYS A 164 -9.24 -0.07 11.47
N MET A 165 -8.30 0.31 10.62
CA MET A 165 -7.29 1.34 10.92
C MET A 165 -7.69 2.75 10.46
N GLU A 166 -8.72 2.91 9.62
CA GLU A 166 -9.26 4.23 9.30
C GLU A 166 -10.26 4.65 10.38
N VAL A 167 -9.93 5.77 11.03
CA VAL A 167 -10.70 6.40 12.10
C VAL A 167 -12.19 6.46 11.76
N ASP A 168 -13.01 6.13 12.74
CA ASP A 168 -14.47 6.31 12.76
C ASP A 168 -14.89 7.70 12.26
N LEU A 169 -15.24 7.79 10.99
CA LEU A 169 -15.79 8.99 10.34
C LEU A 169 -17.30 9.13 10.59
N SER A 170 -17.87 8.32 11.48
CA SER A 170 -19.30 8.36 11.79
C SER A 170 -19.73 9.65 12.49
N SER A 171 -18.78 10.42 13.06
CA SER A 171 -19.09 11.60 13.87
C SER A 171 -19.42 12.88 13.10
N ASN A 172 -19.24 12.94 11.76
CA ASN A 172 -19.47 14.15 10.97
C ASN A 172 -20.34 13.89 9.72
N ARG A 173 -21.47 13.21 9.85
CA ARG A 173 -22.45 13.10 8.76
C ARG A 173 -23.16 14.42 8.57
N SER A 174 -23.03 15.02 7.40
CA SER A 174 -23.70 16.29 7.09
C SER A 174 -25.22 16.04 6.93
N ASP A 175 -26.03 16.70 7.75
CA ASP A 175 -27.48 16.69 7.65
C ASP A 175 -28.02 17.26 6.34
N THR A 176 -27.20 18.05 5.65
CA THR A 176 -27.55 18.68 4.37
C THR A 176 -27.16 17.85 3.16
N LYS A 177 -26.45 16.70 3.38
CA LYS A 177 -26.00 15.86 2.27
C LYS A 177 -27.19 15.30 1.51
N GLY A 178 -27.20 15.55 0.21
CA GLY A 178 -28.24 15.07 -0.69
C GLY A 178 -29.36 16.07 -0.96
N LEU A 179 -29.59 17.07 -0.12
CA LEU A 179 -30.65 18.08 -0.33
C LEU A 179 -30.50 18.80 -1.68
N LYS A 180 -29.28 19.10 -2.09
CA LYS A 180 -29.00 19.69 -3.41
C LYS A 180 -29.58 18.92 -4.59
N TYR A 181 -29.75 17.60 -4.47
CA TYR A 181 -30.31 16.79 -5.56
C TYR A 181 -31.82 16.99 -5.69
N ILE A 182 -32.52 17.40 -4.61
CA ILE A 182 -33.94 17.75 -4.64
C ILE A 182 -34.09 19.06 -5.42
N ASP A 183 -33.26 20.07 -5.14
CA ASP A 183 -33.26 21.35 -5.86
C ASP A 183 -33.00 21.13 -7.36
N LEU A 184 -32.07 20.23 -7.70
CA LEU A 184 -31.72 19.91 -9.09
C LEU A 184 -32.83 19.20 -9.87
N LEU A 185 -33.87 18.66 -9.20
CA LEU A 185 -35.05 18.11 -9.89
C LEU A 185 -35.82 19.21 -10.64
N ASP A 186 -35.85 20.42 -10.13
CA ASP A 186 -36.52 21.55 -10.78
C ASP A 186 -35.84 21.96 -12.08
N GLU A 187 -34.53 21.81 -12.16
CA GLU A 187 -33.71 22.12 -13.34
C GLU A 187 -33.73 20.99 -14.40
N SER A 188 -34.32 19.83 -14.06
CA SER A 188 -34.27 18.63 -14.91
C SER A 188 -35.35 18.62 -16.00
N ASP A 189 -35.13 17.80 -17.02
CA ASP A 189 -36.08 17.53 -18.09
C ASP A 189 -37.16 16.49 -17.74
N LEU A 190 -37.29 16.18 -16.44
CA LEU A 190 -38.22 15.16 -15.93
C LEU A 190 -39.63 15.70 -15.96
N SER A 191 -40.59 14.83 -16.28
CA SER A 191 -42.03 15.10 -16.11
C SER A 191 -42.39 15.25 -14.63
N VAL A 192 -43.52 15.85 -14.35
CA VAL A 192 -44.03 16.05 -12.97
C VAL A 192 -44.13 14.74 -12.19
N SER A 193 -44.55 13.66 -12.85
CA SER A 193 -44.62 12.33 -12.23
C SER A 193 -43.26 11.72 -11.95
N GLU A 194 -42.31 11.88 -12.88
CA GLU A 194 -40.91 11.44 -12.69
C GLU A 194 -40.20 12.23 -11.58
N LYS A 195 -40.39 13.55 -11.50
CA LYS A 195 -39.86 14.39 -10.41
C LYS A 195 -40.35 13.93 -9.05
N ARG A 196 -41.65 13.69 -8.90
CA ARG A 196 -42.24 13.20 -7.64
C ARG A 196 -41.66 11.84 -7.24
N TYR A 197 -41.50 10.93 -8.18
CA TYR A 197 -40.92 9.61 -7.92
C TYR A 197 -39.45 9.72 -7.56
N ALA A 198 -38.67 10.53 -8.28
CA ALA A 198 -37.27 10.79 -7.99
C ALA A 198 -37.08 11.40 -6.59
N GLU A 199 -37.91 12.38 -6.21
CA GLU A 199 -37.87 13.00 -4.89
C GLU A 199 -38.10 11.99 -3.76
N GLN A 200 -39.07 11.09 -3.93
CA GLN A 200 -39.33 10.03 -2.95
C GLN A 200 -38.11 9.10 -2.78
N GLU A 201 -37.53 8.65 -3.88
CA GLU A 201 -36.34 7.78 -3.85
C GLU A 201 -35.10 8.48 -3.31
N ILE A 202 -34.90 9.76 -3.61
CA ILE A 202 -33.82 10.59 -3.06
C ILE A 202 -33.98 10.73 -1.55
N ASN A 203 -35.19 11.02 -1.06
CA ASN A 203 -35.46 11.13 0.37
C ASN A 203 -35.24 9.80 1.12
N LYS A 204 -35.56 8.64 0.51
CA LYS A 204 -35.23 7.33 1.08
C LYS A 204 -33.72 7.18 1.26
N VAL A 205 -32.94 7.48 0.23
CA VAL A 205 -31.49 7.35 0.27
C VAL A 205 -30.85 8.32 1.27
N ILE A 206 -31.37 9.54 1.38
CA ILE A 206 -30.92 10.49 2.40
C ILE A 206 -31.17 9.93 3.81
N ASN A 207 -32.33 9.29 4.03
CA ASN A 207 -32.65 8.67 5.30
C ASN A 207 -31.77 7.43 5.60
N GLU A 208 -31.51 6.56 4.60
CA GLU A 208 -30.59 5.44 4.71
C GLU A 208 -29.18 5.93 5.10
N TYR A 209 -28.70 7.01 4.47
CA TYR A 209 -27.43 7.64 4.81
C TYR A 209 -27.40 8.21 6.23
N ARG A 210 -28.43 8.94 6.64
CA ARG A 210 -28.53 9.52 8.00
C ARG A 210 -28.56 8.45 9.08
N LYS A 211 -29.23 7.32 8.83
CA LYS A 211 -29.27 6.16 9.74
C LYS A 211 -27.96 5.37 9.81
N GLY A 212 -27.01 5.64 8.90
CA GLY A 212 -25.76 4.88 8.85
C GLY A 212 -25.82 3.59 8.03
N GLU A 213 -26.94 3.33 7.34
CA GLU A 213 -27.10 2.15 6.49
C GLU A 213 -26.27 2.26 5.20
N LEU A 214 -25.91 3.49 4.81
CA LEU A 214 -25.03 3.79 3.67
C LEU A 214 -23.82 4.57 4.12
N TYR A 215 -22.68 4.23 3.53
CA TYR A 215 -21.45 5.04 3.67
C TYR A 215 -21.57 6.36 2.89
N ASP A 216 -21.99 6.27 1.64
CA ASP A 216 -22.17 7.40 0.72
C ASP A 216 -23.20 7.08 -0.37
N PHE A 217 -23.60 8.10 -1.13
CA PHE A 217 -24.45 7.92 -2.31
C PHE A 217 -24.16 8.99 -3.36
N ARG A 218 -24.43 8.65 -4.62
CA ARG A 218 -24.39 9.57 -5.76
C ARG A 218 -25.65 9.46 -6.57
N ILE A 219 -26.14 10.58 -7.04
CA ILE A 219 -27.36 10.66 -7.84
C ILE A 219 -27.02 11.32 -9.18
N LYS A 220 -27.54 10.75 -10.28
CA LYS A 220 -27.54 11.41 -11.59
C LYS A 220 -29.00 11.61 -12.01
N ILE A 221 -29.30 12.77 -12.57
CA ILE A 221 -30.60 13.21 -13.00
C ILE A 221 -30.50 13.58 -14.48
N ARG A 222 -31.45 13.14 -15.30
CA ARG A 222 -31.54 13.43 -16.73
C ARG A 222 -31.78 14.94 -16.92
N GLY A 223 -31.15 15.52 -17.94
CA GLY A 223 -31.18 16.96 -18.21
C GLY A 223 -30.21 17.78 -17.37
N VAL A 224 -29.79 17.32 -16.18
CA VAL A 224 -28.86 18.04 -15.28
C VAL A 224 -27.44 17.47 -15.36
N HIS A 225 -27.31 16.16 -15.38
CA HIS A 225 -26.01 15.50 -15.35
C HIS A 225 -25.64 14.90 -16.69
N ALA A 226 -24.43 15.18 -17.17
CA ALA A 226 -23.91 14.55 -18.38
C ALA A 226 -23.92 13.01 -18.27
N PRO A 227 -24.25 12.28 -19.35
CA PRO A 227 -24.12 10.83 -19.40
C PRO A 227 -22.68 10.43 -19.08
N ALA A 228 -22.48 9.24 -18.50
CA ALA A 228 -21.15 8.74 -18.19
C ALA A 228 -20.31 8.69 -19.48
N TYR A 229 -19.13 9.32 -19.45
CA TYR A 229 -18.15 9.22 -20.54
C TYR A 229 -17.78 7.74 -20.74
N GLY A 230 -17.71 7.30 -22.01
CA GLY A 230 -17.12 6.02 -22.35
C GLY A 230 -18.04 4.96 -22.94
N GLY A 231 -19.23 5.29 -23.41
CA GLY A 231 -20.05 4.39 -24.26
C GLY A 231 -20.47 3.05 -23.63
N GLN A 232 -20.26 2.88 -22.33
CA GLN A 232 -20.72 1.70 -21.61
C GLN A 232 -22.26 1.69 -21.59
N GLN A 233 -22.85 0.88 -22.44
CA GLN A 233 -24.27 0.53 -22.40
C GLN A 233 -24.54 -0.36 -21.17
N GLY A 234 -24.39 0.18 -19.94
CA GLY A 234 -24.63 -0.52 -18.70
C GLY A 234 -25.99 -0.18 -18.13
N GLY A 235 -26.47 -1.00 -17.19
CA GLY A 235 -27.79 -0.87 -16.55
C GLY A 235 -28.08 0.54 -16.01
N ARG A 236 -27.07 1.30 -15.55
CA ARG A 236 -27.21 2.68 -15.04
C ARG A 236 -27.56 3.69 -16.14
N THR A 237 -27.01 3.55 -17.33
CA THR A 237 -27.34 4.42 -18.47
C THR A 237 -28.77 4.16 -18.91
N ASN A 238 -29.23 2.91 -18.88
CA ASN A 238 -30.60 2.54 -19.18
C ASN A 238 -31.58 3.04 -18.11
N GLN A 239 -31.20 2.97 -16.82
CA GLN A 239 -32.02 3.56 -15.75
C GLN A 239 -32.16 5.07 -15.91
N LEU A 240 -31.06 5.78 -16.22
CA LEU A 240 -31.10 7.23 -16.43
C LEU A 240 -32.02 7.60 -17.61
N LYS A 241 -31.99 6.82 -18.71
CA LYS A 241 -32.86 7.02 -19.87
C LYS A 241 -34.31 6.72 -19.57
N ASN A 242 -34.58 5.58 -18.90
CA ASN A 242 -35.94 5.05 -18.75
C ASN A 242 -36.68 5.58 -17.53
N GLN A 243 -35.95 5.87 -16.44
CA GLN A 243 -36.49 6.33 -15.16
C GLN A 243 -36.22 7.81 -14.89
N GLY A 244 -35.38 8.44 -15.73
CA GLY A 244 -35.02 9.85 -15.57
C GLY A 244 -33.93 10.11 -14.52
N PHE A 245 -33.61 9.15 -13.66
CA PHE A 245 -32.53 9.28 -12.67
C PHE A 245 -31.92 7.92 -12.34
N THR A 246 -30.74 7.96 -11.71
CA THR A 246 -30.09 6.78 -11.14
C THR A 246 -29.47 7.12 -9.81
N ILE A 247 -29.60 6.22 -8.83
CA ILE A 247 -29.03 6.34 -7.50
C ILE A 247 -27.99 5.25 -7.31
N ILE A 248 -26.77 5.66 -6.96
CA ILE A 248 -25.66 4.78 -6.62
C ILE A 248 -25.58 4.77 -5.11
N ARG A 249 -26.00 3.67 -4.48
CA ARG A 249 -25.83 3.42 -3.07
C ARG A 249 -24.46 2.80 -2.82
N MET A 250 -23.71 3.36 -1.92
CA MET A 250 -22.41 2.84 -1.50
C MET A 250 -22.58 2.26 -0.09
N HIS A 251 -22.68 0.93 -0.03
CA HIS A 251 -22.71 0.17 1.21
C HIS A 251 -21.26 -0.14 1.62
N GLY A 252 -20.99 -0.12 2.91
CA GLY A 252 -19.66 -0.35 3.44
C GLY A 252 -18.86 0.94 3.60
N GLN A 253 -17.57 0.79 3.80
CA GLN A 253 -16.65 1.89 4.07
C GLN A 253 -16.21 2.61 2.79
N LYS A 254 -15.51 3.74 2.95
CA LYS A 254 -14.93 4.53 1.87
C LYS A 254 -14.12 3.65 0.91
N MET A 255 -14.27 3.87 -0.40
CA MET A 255 -13.43 3.20 -1.39
C MET A 255 -11.96 3.39 -1.05
N LYS A 256 -11.25 2.27 -0.93
CA LYS A 256 -9.82 2.28 -0.73
C LYS A 256 -9.14 2.68 -2.03
N THR A 257 -8.22 3.59 -1.90
CA THR A 257 -7.40 4.06 -3.02
C THR A 257 -5.97 3.58 -2.82
N ASP A 258 -5.24 3.46 -3.91
CA ASP A 258 -3.82 3.16 -3.93
C ASP A 258 -2.93 4.34 -3.53
N VAL A 259 -3.51 5.41 -2.98
CA VAL A 259 -2.80 6.57 -2.44
C VAL A 259 -2.93 6.60 -0.93
N ILE A 260 -1.80 6.48 -0.24
CA ILE A 260 -1.70 6.57 1.22
C ILE A 260 -1.02 7.90 1.57
N SER A 261 -1.78 8.85 2.12
CA SER A 261 -1.22 10.12 2.60
C SER A 261 -0.66 9.93 4.01
N HIS A 262 0.64 10.19 4.17
CA HIS A 262 1.33 10.09 5.44
C HIS A 262 2.52 11.06 5.50
N ALA A 263 2.76 11.66 6.66
CA ALA A 263 3.91 12.52 6.86
C ALA A 263 5.22 11.73 6.85
N VAL A 264 6.29 12.33 6.35
CA VAL A 264 7.66 11.82 6.59
C VAL A 264 7.95 11.97 8.08
N GLY A 265 8.43 10.91 8.72
CA GLY A 265 8.70 10.94 10.16
C GLY A 265 9.73 12.02 10.55
N ASN A 266 9.44 12.77 11.61
CA ASN A 266 10.38 13.73 12.20
C ASN A 266 11.35 12.98 13.13
N HIS A 267 12.53 12.66 12.64
CA HIS A 267 13.57 12.02 13.44
C HIS A 267 14.54 13.05 14.02
N LYS A 268 14.09 13.83 15.01
CA LYS A 268 14.91 14.86 15.67
C LYS A 268 16.21 14.33 16.30
N ASN A 269 16.35 13.01 16.48
CA ASN A 269 17.46 12.38 17.21
C ASN A 269 18.19 11.25 16.46
N THR A 270 17.98 11.09 15.14
CA THR A 270 18.66 10.06 14.38
C THR A 270 19.28 10.66 13.13
N ASN A 271 20.56 10.39 12.88
CA ASN A 271 21.25 10.76 11.63
C ASN A 271 20.71 9.98 10.40
N HIS A 272 19.67 9.15 10.58
CA HIS A 272 19.06 8.37 9.52
C HIS A 272 17.88 9.14 8.90
N SER A 273 18.15 9.80 7.79
CA SER A 273 17.21 10.75 7.15
C SER A 273 16.39 10.17 5.99
N ALA A 274 16.36 8.84 5.81
CA ALA A 274 15.73 8.19 4.64
C ALA A 274 14.85 6.98 5.01
N MET A 275 14.00 7.11 6.03
CA MET A 275 13.12 6.02 6.44
C MET A 275 11.66 6.36 6.21
N TYR A 276 10.90 5.40 5.74
CA TYR A 276 9.47 5.48 5.91
C TYR A 276 9.12 5.30 7.41
N PRO A 277 8.11 6.01 7.93
CA PRO A 277 7.68 5.86 9.32
C PRO A 277 7.00 4.50 9.54
N SER A 278 7.16 3.92 10.76
CA SER A 278 6.50 2.65 11.11
C SER A 278 4.98 2.71 10.92
N SER A 279 4.37 3.84 11.28
CA SER A 279 2.93 4.09 11.12
C SER A 279 2.42 4.08 9.66
N LEU A 280 3.28 4.28 8.67
CA LEU A 280 2.94 4.03 7.27
C LEU A 280 2.90 2.52 6.98
N ILE A 281 3.88 1.78 7.50
CA ILE A 281 3.99 0.33 7.32
C ILE A 281 2.87 -0.40 8.06
N GLU A 282 2.48 0.08 9.24
CA GLU A 282 1.31 -0.41 9.99
C GLU A 282 0.02 -0.39 9.17
N ARG A 283 -0.11 0.54 8.22
CA ARG A 283 -1.26 0.58 7.30
C ARG A 283 -1.16 -0.44 6.16
N ILE A 284 0.04 -0.88 5.81
CA ILE A 284 0.29 -1.78 4.67
C ILE A 284 0.34 -3.25 5.13
N VAL A 285 1.02 -3.54 6.23
CA VAL A 285 1.23 -4.91 6.74
C VAL A 285 -0.07 -5.72 6.84
N PRO A 286 -1.16 -5.20 7.44
CA PRO A 286 -2.40 -5.98 7.59
C PRO A 286 -3.03 -6.42 6.28
N LEU A 287 -2.79 -5.67 5.19
CA LEU A 287 -3.30 -6.04 3.87
C LEU A 287 -2.68 -7.32 3.33
N VAL A 288 -1.38 -7.53 3.61
CA VAL A 288 -0.53 -8.48 2.88
C VAL A 288 0.14 -9.54 3.77
N CYS A 289 -0.01 -9.42 5.09
CA CYS A 289 0.54 -10.36 6.07
C CYS A 289 -0.53 -10.76 7.09
N PRO A 290 -0.87 -12.05 7.24
CA PRO A 290 -1.80 -12.52 8.27
C PRO A 290 -1.26 -12.27 9.68
N GLU A 291 -2.13 -12.30 10.68
CA GLU A 291 -1.71 -12.29 12.10
C GLU A 291 -0.77 -13.49 12.37
N ASN A 292 0.26 -13.25 13.18
CA ASN A 292 1.36 -14.19 13.45
C ASN A 292 2.22 -14.56 12.22
N GLY A 293 1.94 -14.00 11.03
CA GLY A 293 2.77 -14.16 9.85
C GLY A 293 4.15 -13.52 10.01
N VAL A 294 5.06 -13.82 9.09
CA VAL A 294 6.46 -13.36 9.12
C VAL A 294 6.68 -12.29 8.05
N VAL A 295 7.11 -11.12 8.49
CA VAL A 295 7.52 -9.99 7.63
C VAL A 295 9.05 -9.98 7.54
N LEU A 296 9.59 -10.00 6.33
CA LEU A 296 11.03 -9.85 6.07
C LEU A 296 11.31 -8.45 5.51
N ASP A 297 12.32 -7.79 6.06
CA ASP A 297 12.92 -6.58 5.49
C ASP A 297 14.42 -6.80 5.30
N PRO A 298 14.89 -7.03 4.05
CA PRO A 298 16.30 -7.26 3.75
C PRO A 298 17.18 -6.01 3.85
N TYR A 299 16.59 -4.82 3.99
CA TYR A 299 17.27 -3.54 4.18
C TYR A 299 16.67 -2.79 5.37
N MET A 300 16.71 -3.43 6.55
CA MET A 300 15.95 -3.04 7.75
C MET A 300 16.23 -1.61 8.24
N GLY A 301 17.42 -1.08 7.99
CA GLY A 301 17.79 0.24 8.43
C GLY A 301 17.61 0.41 9.94
N SER A 302 16.82 1.37 10.35
CA SER A 302 16.58 1.67 11.75
C SER A 302 15.37 0.94 12.37
N GLY A 303 14.81 -0.08 11.73
CA GLY A 303 13.82 -0.98 12.32
C GLY A 303 12.35 -0.55 12.21
N SER A 304 11.99 0.32 11.26
CA SER A 304 10.59 0.75 11.12
C SER A 304 9.64 -0.40 10.77
N THR A 305 10.07 -1.32 9.90
CA THR A 305 9.30 -2.52 9.54
C THR A 305 9.15 -3.47 10.73
N ALA A 306 10.20 -3.66 11.52
CA ALA A 306 10.16 -4.52 12.71
C ALA A 306 9.19 -3.98 13.77
N ILE A 307 9.24 -2.68 14.05
CA ILE A 307 8.33 -2.01 14.99
C ILE A 307 6.87 -2.19 14.53
N ALA A 308 6.58 -1.85 13.28
CA ALA A 308 5.24 -2.01 12.71
C ALA A 308 4.73 -3.46 12.77
N SER A 309 5.61 -4.44 12.52
CA SER A 309 5.25 -5.85 12.60
C SER A 309 4.89 -6.27 14.02
N GLN A 310 5.66 -5.86 15.02
CA GLN A 310 5.39 -6.16 16.42
C GLN A 310 4.10 -5.52 16.92
N ASP A 311 3.88 -4.25 16.62
CA ASP A 311 2.66 -3.52 17.03
C ASP A 311 1.39 -4.17 16.48
N LEU A 312 1.52 -4.94 15.41
CA LEU A 312 0.44 -5.63 14.73
C LEU A 312 0.39 -7.15 15.01
N ASN A 313 1.12 -7.67 15.99
CA ASN A 313 1.22 -9.10 16.29
C ASN A 313 1.69 -9.94 15.08
N ARG A 314 2.69 -9.43 14.33
CA ARG A 314 3.40 -10.17 13.29
C ARG A 314 4.82 -10.42 13.74
N ASN A 315 5.38 -11.56 13.29
CA ASN A 315 6.80 -11.82 13.45
C ASN A 315 7.58 -11.03 12.39
N PHE A 316 8.85 -10.78 12.65
CA PHE A 316 9.72 -10.12 11.68
C PHE A 316 11.08 -10.80 11.56
N ILE A 317 11.75 -10.56 10.45
CA ILE A 317 13.18 -10.80 10.25
C ILE A 317 13.74 -9.56 9.58
N GLY A 318 14.85 -9.04 10.09
CA GLY A 318 15.51 -7.88 9.52
C GLY A 318 16.97 -8.17 9.17
N PHE A 319 17.41 -7.74 8.00
CA PHE A 319 18.82 -7.76 7.64
C PHE A 319 19.32 -6.32 7.46
N GLU A 320 20.49 -6.04 7.98
CA GLU A 320 21.10 -4.72 7.89
C GLU A 320 22.62 -4.83 7.83
N LEU A 321 23.20 -4.21 6.81
CA LEU A 321 24.66 -4.27 6.59
C LEU A 321 25.43 -3.41 7.60
N ASN A 322 24.86 -2.25 7.97
CA ASN A 322 25.51 -1.30 8.88
C ASN A 322 25.22 -1.68 10.34
N SER A 323 26.27 -2.05 11.07
CA SER A 323 26.17 -2.47 12.49
C SER A 323 25.61 -1.38 13.42
N GLU A 324 25.82 -0.11 13.11
CA GLU A 324 25.29 0.99 13.93
C GLU A 324 23.76 1.12 13.73
N TYR A 325 23.26 0.87 12.51
CA TYR A 325 21.84 0.82 12.27
C TYR A 325 21.18 -0.39 12.93
N CYS A 326 21.84 -1.56 12.97
CA CYS A 326 21.36 -2.70 13.75
C CYS A 326 21.19 -2.33 15.24
N LYS A 327 22.19 -1.72 15.85
CA LYS A 327 22.12 -1.27 17.26
C LYS A 327 21.01 -0.26 17.50
N LEU A 328 20.85 0.69 16.57
CA LEU A 328 19.77 1.69 16.63
C LEU A 328 18.40 1.03 16.56
N ALA A 329 18.22 0.10 15.62
CA ALA A 329 16.98 -0.62 15.43
C ALA A 329 16.62 -1.48 16.66
N ASP A 330 17.57 -2.22 17.20
CA ASP A 330 17.38 -2.99 18.45
C ASP A 330 16.99 -2.10 19.63
N HIS A 331 17.62 -0.93 19.75
CA HIS A 331 17.25 0.02 20.80
C HIS A 331 15.82 0.55 20.63
N ARG A 332 15.42 0.88 19.40
CA ARG A 332 14.06 1.37 19.08
C ARG A 332 13.00 0.30 19.35
N ILE A 333 13.26 -0.95 18.95
CA ILE A 333 12.36 -2.07 19.18
C ILE A 333 12.15 -2.30 20.68
N LYS A 334 13.22 -2.33 21.48
CA LYS A 334 13.15 -2.48 22.95
C LYS A 334 12.37 -1.34 23.62
N LYS A 335 12.58 -0.11 23.14
CA LYS A 335 11.86 1.06 23.67
C LYS A 335 10.38 1.05 23.32
N ASN A 336 10.00 0.46 22.20
CA ASN A 336 8.61 0.34 21.79
C ASN A 336 7.82 -0.69 22.63
N GLN A 337 8.52 -1.64 23.25
CA GLN A 337 7.95 -2.67 24.13
C GLN A 337 7.80 -2.22 25.61
N SER A 338 8.41 -1.12 26.00
CA SER A 338 8.38 -0.56 27.36
C SER A 338 7.32 0.54 27.48
#